data_b02c56b25a6f2b40e473f1f7c37a53dd
#
_entry.id   b02c56b25a6f2b40e473f1f7c37a53dd
#
_cell.length_a   1.000
_cell.length_b   1.000
_cell.length_c   1.000
_cell.angle_alpha   90.00
_cell.angle_beta   90.00
_cell.angle_gamma   90.00
#
_symmetry.space_group_name_H-M   'P 1'
#
loop_
_entity.id
_entity.type
_entity.pdbx_description
1 polymer ?
#
loop_
_entity_poly.entity_id
_entity_poly.type
_entity_poly.pdbx_seq_one_letter_code
_entity_poly.pdbx_strand_id
1 'polypeptide(L)'
;IDTLTTLLFRPSLTLGDSYSTSNSESGTFNKDPYAEIYGGLNPNHYLSLSDMTTDPFEDIRVNLSNNGSLSDGNNLSGSASLQWSRRLSSNGRNIMLELRTNFGDSESDSYSENTTKYFATNSTQPLHRYNTSPSDNQSYSARLQYSEPIAKQTYLQFSYQFQYSQNKSDRRAYAIYELDPNWQIGKPLPDGLLGDNDNNGVDDYLDAKASQYAEYKNYNHNAQLTLRFNRDDWQLSAGVSFQPQRSVMSYEKNGYAIDTAR
;
A
#
# COMPACT_ATOMS: atom_id res chain seq x y z
N ILE A 1 12.40 24.57 -33.72
CA ILE A 1 11.17 24.75 -32.92
C ILE A 1 10.85 26.23 -33.00
N ASP A 2 9.67 26.58 -33.47
CA ASP A 2 9.23 27.95 -33.53
C ASP A 2 8.94 28.48 -32.09
N THR A 3 8.95 29.81 -31.93
CA THR A 3 8.68 30.45 -30.62
C THR A 3 7.23 30.28 -30.12
N LEU A 4 6.38 29.63 -30.90
CA LEU A 4 4.95 29.40 -30.64
C LEU A 4 4.66 28.01 -30.10
N THR A 5 5.64 27.11 -30.22
CA THR A 5 5.47 25.70 -29.83
C THR A 5 6.44 25.36 -28.71
N THR A 6 5.94 24.76 -27.65
CA THR A 6 6.74 24.24 -26.53
C THR A 6 6.52 22.74 -26.40
N LEU A 7 7.60 22.00 -26.32
CA LEU A 7 7.61 20.57 -26.00
C LEU A 7 8.44 20.37 -24.73
N LEU A 8 7.85 19.72 -23.76
CA LEU A 8 8.49 19.47 -22.47
C LEU A 8 8.34 18.00 -22.11
N PHE A 9 9.46 17.33 -21.90
CA PHE A 9 9.51 15.94 -21.46
C PHE A 9 10.19 15.85 -20.09
N ARG A 10 9.56 15.19 -19.14
CA ARG A 10 10.05 15.02 -17.77
C ARG A 10 9.92 13.55 -17.37
N PRO A 11 11.00 12.77 -17.47
CA PRO A 11 11.06 11.43 -16.92
C PRO A 11 11.52 11.48 -15.45
N SER A 12 11.11 10.48 -14.67
CA SER A 12 11.60 10.22 -13.31
C SER A 12 11.66 8.72 -13.09
N LEU A 13 12.70 8.24 -12.42
CA LEU A 13 12.87 6.87 -12.01
C LEU A 13 13.38 6.87 -10.57
N THR A 14 12.79 6.03 -9.74
CA THR A 14 13.17 5.85 -8.35
C THR A 14 13.31 4.36 -8.06
N LEU A 15 14.44 4.00 -7.49
CA LEU A 15 14.74 2.69 -6.94
C LEU A 15 14.88 2.86 -5.44
N GLY A 16 14.35 1.93 -4.69
CA GLY A 16 14.46 1.95 -3.24
C GLY A 16 14.42 0.56 -2.66
N ASP A 17 15.22 0.37 -1.63
CA ASP A 17 15.22 -0.82 -0.80
C ASP A 17 14.78 -0.41 0.60
N SER A 18 14.06 -1.26 1.28
CA SER A 18 13.62 -1.05 2.64
C SER A 18 13.91 -2.27 3.48
N TYR A 19 14.45 -2.05 4.66
CA TYR A 19 14.69 -3.09 5.64
C TYR A 19 14.20 -2.59 7.00
N SER A 20 13.39 -3.37 7.68
CA SER A 20 12.93 -3.04 9.01
C SER A 20 12.88 -4.27 9.90
N THR A 21 13.20 -4.09 11.16
CA THR A 21 13.06 -5.12 12.19
C THR A 21 12.40 -4.50 13.41
N SER A 22 11.53 -5.25 14.04
CA SER A 22 10.96 -4.85 15.33
C SER A 22 10.85 -6.06 16.24
N ASN A 23 11.01 -5.82 17.53
CA ASN A 23 10.74 -6.78 18.57
C ASN A 23 9.96 -6.11 19.69
N SER A 24 8.93 -6.77 20.20
CA SER A 24 8.13 -6.29 21.30
C SER A 24 7.72 -7.42 22.21
N GLU A 25 7.77 -7.16 23.49
CA GLU A 25 7.30 -8.06 24.54
C GLU A 25 6.15 -7.41 25.27
N SER A 26 5.13 -8.17 25.61
CA SER A 26 3.97 -7.67 26.33
C SER A 26 3.43 -8.71 27.29
N GLY A 27 2.87 -8.25 28.41
CA GLY A 27 2.23 -9.08 29.41
C GLY A 27 0.86 -8.56 29.78
N THR A 28 -0.10 -9.46 29.93
CA THR A 28 -1.43 -9.16 30.45
C THR A 28 -1.58 -9.70 31.86
N PHE A 29 -2.15 -8.89 32.75
CA PHE A 29 -2.35 -9.20 34.15
C PHE A 29 -3.85 -9.13 34.49
N ASN A 30 -4.32 -9.96 35.39
CA ASN A 30 -5.71 -9.94 35.88
C ASN A 30 -5.91 -9.05 37.13
N LYS A 31 -4.80 -8.55 37.71
CA LYS A 31 -4.76 -7.57 38.79
C LYS A 31 -3.69 -6.53 38.52
N ASP A 32 -3.68 -5.45 39.30
CA ASP A 32 -2.67 -4.40 39.18
C ASP A 32 -1.28 -4.93 39.53
N PRO A 33 -0.34 -5.02 38.56
CA PRO A 33 1.01 -5.50 38.82
C PRO A 33 1.89 -4.49 39.55
N TYR A 34 1.45 -3.25 39.70
CA TYR A 34 2.14 -2.19 40.44
C TYR A 34 1.68 -2.07 41.91
N ALA A 35 0.80 -2.97 42.36
CA ALA A 35 0.34 -2.98 43.77
C ALA A 35 1.50 -3.18 44.74
N GLU A 36 1.42 -2.58 45.91
CA GLU A 36 2.46 -2.62 46.95
C GLU A 36 2.86 -4.04 47.37
N ILE A 37 1.97 -5.03 47.27
CA ILE A 37 2.24 -6.43 47.59
C ILE A 37 3.36 -7.06 46.75
N TYR A 38 3.66 -6.49 45.57
CA TYR A 38 4.76 -6.93 44.72
C TYR A 38 6.06 -6.16 44.97
N GLY A 39 6.17 -5.44 46.08
CA GLY A 39 7.41 -4.82 46.55
C GLY A 39 7.97 -3.73 45.66
N GLY A 40 7.14 -3.08 44.86
CA GLY A 40 7.58 -2.03 43.91
C GLY A 40 8.39 -2.55 42.71
N LEU A 41 8.28 -3.83 42.39
CA LEU A 41 8.91 -4.41 41.22
C LEU A 41 8.29 -3.84 39.96
N ASN A 42 9.13 -3.59 38.92
CA ASN A 42 8.64 -3.16 37.63
C ASN A 42 8.28 -4.38 36.78
N PRO A 43 6.99 -4.59 36.44
CA PRO A 43 6.56 -5.76 35.66
C PRO A 43 7.20 -5.83 34.24
N ASN A 44 7.65 -4.69 33.71
CA ASN A 44 8.33 -4.66 32.41
C ASN A 44 9.69 -5.38 32.41
N HIS A 45 10.32 -5.58 33.56
CA HIS A 45 11.57 -6.36 33.65
C HIS A 45 11.33 -7.88 33.60
N TYR A 46 10.07 -8.31 33.61
CA TYR A 46 9.66 -9.71 33.66
C TYR A 46 8.78 -10.09 32.46
N LEU A 47 9.05 -9.48 31.29
CA LEU A 47 8.28 -9.76 30.06
C LEU A 47 8.95 -10.80 29.18
N SER A 48 10.28 -11.08 29.35
CA SER A 48 10.97 -12.06 28.55
C SER A 48 10.55 -13.49 28.91
N LEU A 49 10.21 -14.28 27.90
CA LEU A 49 9.84 -15.70 28.06
C LEU A 49 11.07 -16.59 28.34
N SER A 50 12.28 -16.14 27.95
CA SER A 50 13.51 -16.93 28.03
C SER A 50 14.19 -16.90 29.39
N ASP A 51 14.00 -15.82 30.15
CA ASP A 51 14.83 -15.53 31.35
C ASP A 51 14.11 -15.81 32.68
N MET A 52 12.90 -16.36 32.62
CA MET A 52 12.12 -16.57 33.84
C MET A 52 12.48 -17.86 34.57
N THR A 53 13.42 -17.78 35.49
CA THR A 53 13.62 -18.79 36.51
C THR A 53 12.61 -18.62 37.69
N THR A 54 12.15 -17.39 37.94
CA THR A 54 11.14 -17.05 38.94
C THR A 54 10.37 -15.80 38.48
N ASP A 55 9.06 -15.93 38.22
CA ASP A 55 8.19 -14.81 37.90
C ASP A 55 7.45 -14.35 39.15
N PRO A 56 7.74 -13.16 39.73
CA PRO A 56 7.03 -12.65 40.89
C PRO A 56 5.56 -12.31 40.64
N PHE A 57 5.13 -12.30 39.38
CA PHE A 57 3.76 -11.99 38.96
C PHE A 57 3.00 -13.20 38.43
N GLU A 58 3.51 -14.43 38.61
CA GLU A 58 2.92 -15.64 38.03
C GLU A 58 1.46 -15.84 38.42
N ASP A 59 1.10 -15.48 39.67
CA ASP A 59 -0.27 -15.61 40.24
C ASP A 59 -1.30 -14.65 39.63
N ILE A 60 -0.85 -13.55 39.03
CA ILE A 60 -1.72 -12.54 38.40
C ILE A 60 -1.52 -12.46 36.86
N ARG A 61 -0.54 -13.13 36.32
CA ARG A 61 -0.23 -13.09 34.91
C ARG A 61 -1.20 -13.95 34.09
N VAL A 62 -1.84 -13.35 33.12
CA VAL A 62 -2.75 -14.04 32.18
C VAL A 62 -1.97 -14.62 31.01
N ASN A 63 -1.16 -13.78 30.36
CA ASN A 63 -0.30 -14.21 29.26
C ASN A 63 0.98 -13.35 29.17
N LEU A 64 1.94 -13.90 28.45
CA LEU A 64 3.12 -13.20 27.93
C LEU A 64 3.18 -13.43 26.43
N SER A 65 3.43 -12.38 25.67
CA SER A 65 3.63 -12.44 24.23
C SER A 65 4.97 -11.83 23.85
N ASN A 66 5.72 -12.56 23.03
CA ASN A 66 6.89 -12.06 22.33
C ASN A 66 6.55 -11.96 20.84
N ASN A 67 6.73 -10.78 20.23
CA ASN A 67 6.44 -10.52 18.84
C ASN A 67 7.69 -9.96 18.18
N GLY A 68 8.27 -10.75 17.27
CA GLY A 68 9.34 -10.35 16.40
C GLY A 68 8.83 -10.13 14.97
N SER A 69 9.33 -9.15 14.27
CA SER A 69 9.11 -9.01 12.82
C SER A 69 10.35 -8.52 12.11
N LEU A 70 10.52 -9.00 10.89
CA LEU A 70 11.55 -8.57 9.95
C LEU A 70 10.86 -8.38 8.61
N SER A 71 11.10 -7.25 7.96
CA SER A 71 10.59 -6.98 6.62
C SER A 71 11.73 -6.48 5.74
N ASP A 72 11.79 -7.04 4.54
CA ASP A 72 12.70 -6.68 3.47
C ASP A 72 11.88 -6.40 2.21
N GLY A 73 12.18 -5.34 1.49
CA GLY A 73 11.41 -4.98 0.32
C GLY A 73 12.15 -4.12 -0.66
N ASN A 74 11.79 -4.31 -1.91
CA ASN A 74 12.30 -3.56 -3.05
C ASN A 74 11.17 -2.72 -3.65
N ASN A 75 11.50 -1.57 -4.17
CA ASN A 75 10.57 -0.71 -4.87
C ASN A 75 11.23 -0.13 -6.13
N LEU A 76 10.59 -0.31 -7.26
CA LEU A 76 10.90 0.35 -8.52
C LEU A 76 9.69 1.23 -8.90
N SER A 77 9.88 2.53 -9.01
CA SER A 77 8.82 3.41 -9.49
C SER A 77 9.34 4.38 -10.53
N GLY A 78 8.50 4.68 -11.49
CA GLY A 78 8.84 5.60 -12.54
C GLY A 78 7.66 6.42 -13.00
N SER A 79 7.96 7.59 -13.52
CA SER A 79 6.97 8.46 -14.15
C SER A 79 7.54 9.14 -15.38
N ALA A 80 6.69 9.43 -16.35
CA ALA A 80 7.04 10.30 -17.46
C ALA A 80 5.88 11.22 -17.77
N SER A 81 6.18 12.48 -18.05
CA SER A 81 5.21 13.42 -18.57
C SER A 81 5.72 14.06 -19.86
N LEU A 82 4.86 14.12 -20.87
CA LEU A 82 5.09 14.81 -22.12
C LEU A 82 4.03 15.89 -22.26
N GLN A 83 4.45 17.13 -22.28
CA GLN A 83 3.58 18.27 -22.51
C GLN A 83 3.95 18.93 -23.83
N TRP A 84 2.99 19.02 -24.71
CA TRP A 84 3.07 19.79 -25.95
C TRP A 84 2.08 20.94 -25.84
N SER A 85 2.53 22.15 -26.12
CA SER A 85 1.66 23.32 -26.16
C SER A 85 2.00 24.19 -27.37
N ARG A 86 0.97 24.77 -27.96
CA ARG A 86 1.12 25.65 -29.11
C ARG A 86 0.21 26.87 -28.99
N ARG A 87 0.80 28.04 -29.16
CA ARG A 87 0.05 29.28 -29.38
C ARG A 87 -0.44 29.31 -30.82
N LEU A 88 -1.75 29.42 -31.01
CA LEU A 88 -2.38 29.41 -32.35
C LEU A 88 -2.62 30.81 -32.88
N SER A 89 -2.68 31.84 -32.00
CA SER A 89 -2.80 33.24 -32.40
C SER A 89 -2.20 34.18 -31.37
N SER A 90 -1.92 35.40 -31.78
CA SER A 90 -1.47 36.48 -30.90
C SER A 90 -2.51 36.89 -29.84
N ASN A 91 -3.77 36.58 -30.04
CA ASN A 91 -4.89 36.94 -29.14
C ASN A 91 -4.99 36.03 -27.91
N GLY A 92 -4.06 35.04 -27.75
CA GLY A 92 -4.05 34.14 -26.59
C GLY A 92 -4.73 32.79 -26.85
N ARG A 93 -5.18 32.51 -28.10
CA ARG A 93 -5.64 31.18 -28.48
C ARG A 93 -4.50 30.19 -28.36
N ASN A 94 -4.74 29.12 -27.62
CA ASN A 94 -3.72 28.09 -27.41
C ASN A 94 -4.34 26.70 -27.28
N ILE A 95 -3.53 25.70 -27.56
CA ILE A 95 -3.84 24.27 -27.36
C ILE A 95 -2.70 23.63 -26.57
N MET A 96 -3.03 22.77 -25.65
CA MET A 96 -2.09 21.98 -24.87
C MET A 96 -2.53 20.51 -24.83
N LEU A 97 -1.60 19.62 -25.09
CA LEU A 97 -1.74 18.18 -24.87
C LEU A 97 -0.71 17.76 -23.82
N GLU A 98 -1.19 17.07 -22.80
CA GLU A 98 -0.36 16.49 -21.76
C GLU A 98 -0.63 15.00 -21.66
N LEU A 99 0.43 14.22 -21.77
CA LEU A 99 0.42 12.78 -21.53
C LEU A 99 1.25 12.49 -20.30
N ARG A 100 0.73 11.67 -19.40
CA ARG A 100 1.45 11.21 -18.20
C ARG A 100 1.31 9.71 -18.06
N THR A 101 2.39 9.08 -17.64
CA THR A 101 2.43 7.70 -17.23
C THR A 101 3.14 7.58 -15.88
N ASN A 102 2.63 6.74 -15.02
CA ASN A 102 3.32 6.32 -13.80
C ASN A 102 3.23 4.80 -13.71
N PHE A 103 4.28 4.20 -13.22
CA PHE A 103 4.33 2.79 -12.88
C PHE A 103 5.08 2.61 -11.57
N GLY A 104 4.73 1.60 -10.84
CA GLY A 104 5.42 1.18 -9.64
C GLY A 104 5.27 -0.32 -9.49
N ASP A 105 6.38 -0.95 -9.16
CA ASP A 105 6.48 -2.34 -8.81
C ASP A 105 7.16 -2.42 -7.46
N SER A 106 6.57 -3.12 -6.52
CA SER A 106 7.16 -3.34 -5.21
C SER A 106 6.94 -4.77 -4.77
N GLU A 107 7.97 -5.33 -4.21
CA GLU A 107 7.95 -6.64 -3.58
C GLU A 107 8.40 -6.48 -2.13
N SER A 108 7.67 -7.07 -1.22
CA SER A 108 8.00 -7.05 0.20
C SER A 108 7.79 -8.41 0.80
N ASP A 109 8.85 -8.92 1.40
CA ASP A 109 8.87 -10.12 2.20
C ASP A 109 8.87 -9.75 3.67
N SER A 110 8.02 -10.38 4.45
CA SER A 110 7.98 -10.16 5.89
C SER A 110 7.90 -11.46 6.66
N TYR A 111 8.67 -11.53 7.71
CA TYR A 111 8.72 -12.64 8.65
C TYR A 111 8.12 -12.15 9.95
N SER A 112 7.23 -12.93 10.52
CA SER A 112 6.68 -12.64 11.85
C SER A 112 6.81 -13.86 12.75
N GLU A 113 7.32 -13.62 13.95
CA GLU A 113 7.42 -14.57 15.02
C GLU A 113 6.55 -14.05 16.17
N ASN A 114 5.48 -14.76 16.48
CA ASN A 114 4.63 -14.46 17.61
C ASN A 114 4.55 -15.70 18.49
N THR A 115 4.93 -15.57 19.74
CA THR A 115 4.82 -16.65 20.71
C THR A 115 4.09 -16.14 21.94
N THR A 116 2.94 -16.74 22.24
CA THR A 116 2.15 -16.37 23.42
C THR A 116 2.07 -17.55 24.38
N LYS A 117 2.51 -17.31 25.62
CA LYS A 117 2.36 -18.24 26.74
C LYS A 117 1.14 -17.86 27.57
N TYR A 118 0.23 -18.79 27.77
CA TYR A 118 -0.94 -18.65 28.62
C TYR A 118 -0.71 -19.36 29.94
N PHE A 119 -0.77 -18.64 31.06
CA PHE A 119 -0.47 -19.17 32.40
C PHE A 119 -1.59 -20.05 32.93
N ALA A 120 -2.86 -19.68 32.69
CA ALA A 120 -4.00 -20.45 33.18
C ALA A 120 -4.06 -21.88 32.59
N THR A 121 -3.61 -22.08 31.37
CA THR A 121 -3.61 -23.39 30.69
C THR A 121 -2.23 -24.01 30.59
N ASN A 122 -1.19 -23.29 31.04
CA ASN A 122 0.23 -23.62 30.86
C ASN A 122 0.55 -24.04 29.42
N SER A 123 -0.01 -23.33 28.45
CA SER A 123 0.15 -23.59 27.02
C SER A 123 0.92 -22.47 26.34
N THR A 124 1.75 -22.84 25.37
CA THR A 124 2.47 -21.92 24.51
C THR A 124 1.97 -22.09 23.09
N GLN A 125 1.61 -20.98 22.45
CA GLN A 125 1.11 -20.95 21.08
C GLN A 125 2.08 -20.17 20.20
N PRO A 126 2.90 -20.83 19.39
CA PRO A 126 3.70 -20.19 18.37
C PRO A 126 2.82 -19.86 17.15
N LEU A 127 3.03 -18.69 16.56
CA LEU A 127 2.40 -18.28 15.32
C LEU A 127 3.45 -17.59 14.45
N HIS A 128 4.24 -18.38 13.75
CA HIS A 128 5.31 -17.90 12.89
C HIS A 128 4.82 -17.92 11.45
N ARG A 129 4.99 -16.79 10.74
CA ARG A 129 4.53 -16.61 9.37
C ARG A 129 5.60 -15.98 8.49
N TYR A 130 5.64 -16.40 7.25
CA TYR A 130 6.26 -15.71 6.15
C TYR A 130 5.16 -15.11 5.29
N ASN A 131 5.29 -13.83 4.93
CA ASN A 131 4.37 -13.19 4.00
C ASN A 131 5.18 -12.60 2.84
N THR A 132 4.67 -12.79 1.63
CA THR A 132 5.12 -12.07 0.45
C THR A 132 3.99 -11.17 -0.03
N SER A 133 4.32 -9.97 -0.47
CA SER A 133 3.35 -8.95 -0.83
C SER A 133 3.78 -8.18 -2.08
N PRO A 134 3.80 -8.84 -3.27
CA PRO A 134 4.02 -8.12 -4.50
C PRO A 134 2.86 -7.17 -4.80
N SER A 135 3.20 -5.98 -5.27
CA SER A 135 2.23 -4.95 -5.66
C SER A 135 2.68 -4.25 -6.93
N ASP A 136 1.80 -4.17 -7.91
CA ASP A 136 1.98 -3.46 -9.17
C ASP A 136 0.96 -2.33 -9.27
N ASN A 137 1.41 -1.16 -9.64
CA ASN A 137 0.54 -0.02 -9.93
C ASN A 137 0.91 0.64 -11.25
N GLN A 138 -0.08 0.98 -12.03
CA GLN A 138 0.09 1.63 -13.32
C GLN A 138 -0.97 2.70 -13.50
N SER A 139 -0.59 3.84 -14.03
CA SER A 139 -1.55 4.86 -14.42
C SER A 139 -1.12 5.58 -15.70
N TYR A 140 -2.10 5.87 -16.52
CA TYR A 140 -1.95 6.60 -17.78
C TYR A 140 -2.98 7.72 -17.81
N SER A 141 -2.57 8.92 -18.17
CA SER A 141 -3.51 10.01 -18.36
C SER A 141 -3.17 10.81 -19.62
N ALA A 142 -4.23 11.25 -20.30
CA ALA A 142 -4.14 12.16 -21.42
C ALA A 142 -5.06 13.36 -21.14
N ARG A 143 -4.53 14.56 -21.23
CA ARG A 143 -5.27 15.81 -21.05
C ARG A 143 -5.10 16.70 -22.27
N LEU A 144 -6.23 17.08 -22.86
CA LEU A 144 -6.32 18.08 -23.91
C LEU A 144 -6.95 19.35 -23.32
N GLN A 145 -6.32 20.47 -23.55
CA GLN A 145 -6.84 21.78 -23.16
C GLN A 145 -6.79 22.72 -24.35
N TYR A 146 -7.89 23.43 -24.57
CA TYR A 146 -8.04 24.45 -25.59
C TYR A 146 -8.55 25.74 -24.97
N SER A 147 -7.94 26.85 -25.31
CA SER A 147 -8.36 28.18 -24.85
C SER A 147 -8.63 29.08 -26.04
N GLU A 148 -9.87 29.59 -26.10
CA GLU A 148 -10.37 30.51 -27.09
C GLU A 148 -10.61 31.88 -26.49
N PRO A 149 -9.97 32.95 -26.96
CA PRO A 149 -10.32 34.32 -26.59
C PRO A 149 -11.64 34.70 -27.31
N ILE A 150 -12.71 34.89 -26.53
CA ILE A 150 -14.03 35.25 -27.08
C ILE A 150 -14.33 36.75 -27.01
N ALA A 151 -13.63 37.49 -26.12
CA ALA A 151 -13.70 38.92 -26.03
C ALA A 151 -12.39 39.47 -25.42
N LYS A 152 -12.27 40.79 -25.33
CA LYS A 152 -11.12 41.42 -24.65
C LYS A 152 -11.06 40.92 -23.19
N GLN A 153 -9.91 40.32 -22.80
CA GLN A 153 -9.68 39.79 -21.45
C GLN A 153 -10.62 38.63 -21.03
N THR A 154 -11.35 38.03 -21.99
CA THR A 154 -12.31 36.98 -21.73
C THR A 154 -11.95 35.74 -22.57
N TYR A 155 -11.84 34.60 -21.90
CA TYR A 155 -11.42 33.33 -22.48
C TYR A 155 -12.42 32.23 -22.17
N LEU A 156 -12.76 31.45 -23.18
CA LEU A 156 -13.47 30.20 -23.02
C LEU A 156 -12.45 29.06 -23.06
N GLN A 157 -12.35 28.30 -22.00
CA GLN A 157 -11.41 27.19 -21.88
C GLN A 157 -12.18 25.88 -21.83
N PHE A 158 -11.87 24.99 -22.76
CA PHE A 158 -12.29 23.61 -22.75
C PHE A 158 -11.12 22.73 -22.31
N SER A 159 -11.37 21.78 -21.41
CA SER A 159 -10.42 20.73 -21.08
C SER A 159 -11.09 19.37 -20.99
N TYR A 160 -10.41 18.37 -21.50
CA TYR A 160 -10.82 16.98 -21.38
C TYR A 160 -9.62 16.18 -20.88
N GLN A 161 -9.85 15.38 -19.85
CA GLN A 161 -8.86 14.46 -19.30
C GLN A 161 -9.44 13.05 -19.23
N PHE A 162 -8.70 12.10 -19.73
CA PHE A 162 -8.90 10.68 -19.50
C PHE A 162 -7.79 10.18 -18.58
N GLN A 163 -8.15 9.36 -17.60
CA GLN A 163 -7.20 8.69 -16.73
C GLN A 163 -7.61 7.23 -16.53
N TYR A 164 -6.67 6.35 -16.78
CA TYR A 164 -6.72 4.95 -16.40
C TYR A 164 -5.75 4.71 -15.25
N SER A 165 -6.16 3.95 -14.24
CA SER A 165 -5.27 3.44 -13.20
C SER A 165 -5.61 2.00 -12.87
N GLN A 166 -4.56 1.21 -12.64
CA GLN A 166 -4.63 -0.17 -12.18
C GLN A 166 -3.73 -0.30 -10.96
N ASN A 167 -4.27 -0.91 -9.91
CA ASN A 167 -3.51 -1.32 -8.73
C ASN A 167 -3.78 -2.80 -8.51
N LYS A 168 -2.72 -3.58 -8.39
CA LYS A 168 -2.73 -5.00 -8.15
C LYS A 168 -1.91 -5.31 -6.91
N SER A 169 -2.43 -6.14 -6.03
CA SER A 169 -1.74 -6.63 -4.83
C SER A 169 -2.06 -8.10 -4.64
N ASP A 170 -1.04 -8.92 -4.48
CA ASP A 170 -1.16 -10.36 -4.23
C ASP A 170 -0.38 -10.69 -2.94
N ARG A 171 -1.06 -10.58 -1.82
CA ARG A 171 -0.48 -10.93 -0.53
C ARG A 171 -0.69 -12.40 -0.24
N ARG A 172 0.40 -13.13 -0.03
CA ARG A 172 0.40 -14.53 0.39
C ARG A 172 1.03 -14.66 1.77
N ALA A 173 0.40 -15.41 2.63
CA ALA A 173 0.87 -15.70 3.97
C ALA A 173 1.05 -17.21 4.14
N TYR A 174 2.20 -17.63 4.62
CA TYR A 174 2.56 -19.03 4.83
C TYR A 174 2.76 -19.30 6.32
N ALA A 175 2.20 -20.40 6.78
CA ALA A 175 2.21 -20.81 8.18
C ALA A 175 3.48 -21.62 8.51
N ILE A 176 4.59 -20.94 8.81
CA ILE A 176 5.87 -21.60 9.18
C ILE A 176 5.69 -22.52 10.39
N TYR A 177 4.87 -22.12 11.37
CA TYR A 177 4.66 -22.87 12.61
C TYR A 177 4.06 -24.27 12.41
N GLU A 178 3.40 -24.51 11.29
CA GLU A 178 2.86 -25.83 10.95
C GLU A 178 3.96 -26.79 10.49
N LEU A 179 5.00 -26.26 9.85
CA LEU A 179 6.13 -27.05 9.36
C LEU A 179 7.28 -27.10 10.38
N ASP A 180 7.63 -25.96 10.97
CA ASP A 180 8.67 -25.83 12.00
C ASP A 180 8.22 -24.89 13.13
N PRO A 181 7.65 -25.44 14.21
CA PRO A 181 7.22 -24.62 15.36
C PRO A 181 8.37 -23.90 16.10
N ASN A 182 9.63 -24.32 15.89
CA ASN A 182 10.81 -23.76 16.54
C ASN A 182 11.61 -22.84 15.61
N TRP A 183 11.08 -22.52 14.45
CA TRP A 183 11.72 -21.59 13.55
C TRP A 183 11.86 -20.20 14.20
N GLN A 184 12.93 -19.51 13.89
CA GLN A 184 13.21 -18.17 14.42
C GLN A 184 13.61 -17.22 13.29
N ILE A 185 13.27 -15.94 13.44
CA ILE A 185 13.67 -14.89 12.51
C ILE A 185 15.20 -14.89 12.32
N GLY A 186 15.61 -14.77 11.05
CA GLY A 186 17.03 -14.81 10.66
C GLY A 186 17.55 -16.19 10.28
N LYS A 187 16.75 -17.24 10.43
CA LYS A 187 17.05 -18.57 9.86
C LYS A 187 16.49 -18.68 8.44
N PRO A 188 17.07 -19.53 7.59
CA PRO A 188 16.49 -19.87 6.31
C PRO A 188 15.04 -20.36 6.48
N LEU A 189 14.20 -20.12 5.48
CA LEU A 189 12.86 -20.72 5.45
C LEU A 189 12.96 -22.25 5.42
N PRO A 190 12.05 -22.95 6.11
CA PRO A 190 12.02 -24.40 6.05
C PRO A 190 11.79 -24.91 4.62
N ASP A 191 12.48 -25.97 4.26
CA ASP A 191 12.30 -26.64 2.96
C ASP A 191 10.86 -27.15 2.83
N GLY A 192 10.24 -26.89 1.67
CA GLY A 192 8.87 -27.28 1.39
C GLY A 192 7.79 -26.31 1.91
N LEU A 193 8.16 -25.20 2.54
CA LEU A 193 7.18 -24.18 2.97
C LEU A 193 6.46 -23.54 1.79
N LEU A 194 7.21 -23.25 0.71
CA LEU A 194 6.69 -22.64 -0.50
C LEU A 194 6.43 -23.71 -1.55
N GLY A 195 5.21 -23.72 -2.08
CA GLY A 195 4.82 -24.58 -3.20
C GLY A 195 3.84 -25.68 -2.83
N ASP A 196 3.35 -26.27 -3.88
CA ASP A 196 2.40 -27.39 -3.88
C ASP A 196 3.20 -28.70 -3.92
N ASN A 197 3.49 -29.28 -2.75
CA ASN A 197 4.33 -30.48 -2.62
C ASN A 197 3.53 -31.76 -2.91
N ASP A 198 2.21 -31.74 -2.78
CA ASP A 198 1.31 -32.87 -3.04
C ASP A 198 0.64 -32.80 -4.43
N ASN A 199 0.93 -31.78 -5.24
CA ASN A 199 0.41 -31.54 -6.58
C ASN A 199 -1.11 -31.42 -6.66
N ASN A 200 -1.75 -30.85 -5.64
CA ASN A 200 -3.20 -30.60 -5.61
C ASN A 200 -3.60 -29.24 -6.20
N GLY A 201 -2.63 -28.41 -6.59
CA GLY A 201 -2.82 -27.08 -7.20
C GLY A 201 -2.88 -25.94 -6.19
N VAL A 202 -2.60 -26.20 -4.91
CA VAL A 202 -2.58 -25.21 -3.83
C VAL A 202 -1.30 -25.36 -3.02
N ASP A 203 -0.66 -24.27 -2.64
CA ASP A 203 0.50 -24.29 -1.75
C ASP A 203 0.10 -24.85 -0.38
N ASP A 204 0.80 -25.90 0.10
CA ASP A 204 0.42 -26.71 1.27
C ASP A 204 0.30 -25.91 2.58
N TYR A 205 1.20 -24.94 2.76
CA TYR A 205 1.28 -24.12 3.97
C TYR A 205 0.72 -22.70 3.79
N LEU A 206 -0.05 -22.47 2.71
CA LEU A 206 -0.70 -21.19 2.47
C LEU A 206 -1.85 -20.96 3.46
N ASP A 207 -1.73 -19.93 4.29
CA ASP A 207 -2.83 -19.46 5.13
C ASP A 207 -3.82 -18.65 4.28
N ALA A 208 -4.83 -19.30 3.74
CA ALA A 208 -5.84 -18.68 2.90
C ALA A 208 -6.62 -17.55 3.62
N LYS A 209 -6.74 -17.62 4.97
CA LYS A 209 -7.42 -16.57 5.75
C LYS A 209 -6.59 -15.29 5.85
N ALA A 210 -5.26 -15.42 5.84
CA ALA A 210 -4.33 -14.30 5.90
C ALA A 210 -3.90 -13.83 4.51
N SER A 211 -4.12 -14.63 3.47
CA SER A 211 -3.81 -14.33 2.07
C SER A 211 -4.95 -13.60 1.40
N GLN A 212 -4.62 -12.69 0.48
CA GLN A 212 -5.62 -11.96 -0.31
C GLN A 212 -5.03 -11.47 -1.63
N TYR A 213 -5.85 -11.51 -2.67
CA TYR A 213 -5.59 -10.88 -3.95
C TYR A 213 -6.58 -9.74 -4.16
N ALA A 214 -6.10 -8.62 -4.66
CA ALA A 214 -6.94 -7.49 -5.03
C ALA A 214 -6.42 -6.81 -6.28
N GLU A 215 -7.29 -6.58 -7.25
CA GLU A 215 -7.03 -5.79 -8.44
C GLU A 215 -8.11 -4.74 -8.60
N TYR A 216 -7.70 -3.48 -8.77
CA TYR A 216 -8.59 -2.34 -9.01
C TYR A 216 -8.22 -1.67 -10.32
N LYS A 217 -9.19 -1.51 -11.22
CA LYS A 217 -9.06 -0.76 -12.47
C LYS A 217 -10.05 0.40 -12.45
N ASN A 218 -9.53 1.61 -12.60
CA ASN A 218 -10.35 2.81 -12.61
C ASN A 218 -10.20 3.54 -13.94
N TYR A 219 -11.33 3.95 -14.50
CA TYR A 219 -11.44 4.72 -15.72
C TYR A 219 -12.15 6.04 -15.37
N ASN A 220 -11.42 7.12 -15.41
CA ASN A 220 -11.92 8.44 -15.04
C ASN A 220 -11.91 9.35 -16.26
N HIS A 221 -13.03 10.02 -16.51
CA HIS A 221 -13.16 11.04 -17.52
C HIS A 221 -13.48 12.37 -16.82
N ASN A 222 -12.89 13.45 -17.28
CA ASN A 222 -13.19 14.78 -16.78
C ASN A 222 -13.26 15.75 -17.97
N ALA A 223 -14.46 16.17 -18.30
CA ALA A 223 -14.73 17.21 -19.29
C ALA A 223 -15.10 18.49 -18.56
N GLN A 224 -14.43 19.58 -18.84
CA GLN A 224 -14.65 20.86 -18.19
C GLN A 224 -14.73 21.99 -19.21
N LEU A 225 -15.71 22.87 -19.04
CA LEU A 225 -15.84 24.11 -19.77
C LEU A 225 -15.78 25.26 -18.75
N THR A 226 -14.87 26.19 -18.94
CA THR A 226 -14.63 27.32 -18.01
C THR A 226 -14.59 28.63 -18.77
N LEU A 227 -15.38 29.59 -18.35
CA LEU A 227 -15.28 30.97 -18.76
C LEU A 227 -14.38 31.72 -17.77
N ARG A 228 -13.35 32.39 -18.26
CA ARG A 228 -12.43 33.21 -17.47
C ARG A 228 -12.48 34.64 -17.95
N PHE A 229 -12.58 35.55 -16.99
CA PHE A 229 -12.48 36.99 -17.21
C PHE A 229 -11.37 37.55 -16.37
N ASN A 230 -10.37 38.19 -17.00
CA ASN A 230 -9.21 38.78 -16.34
C ASN A 230 -9.19 40.28 -16.65
N ARG A 231 -9.41 41.10 -15.67
CA ARG A 231 -9.33 42.57 -15.85
C ARG A 231 -8.62 43.20 -14.66
N ASP A 232 -7.49 43.79 -14.94
CA ASP A 232 -6.67 44.53 -13.97
C ASP A 232 -6.54 43.73 -12.63
N ASP A 233 -7.23 44.18 -11.59
CA ASP A 233 -7.23 43.58 -10.26
C ASP A 233 -8.30 42.47 -10.08
N TRP A 234 -9.12 42.16 -11.11
CA TRP A 234 -10.22 41.21 -11.03
C TRP A 234 -9.97 39.99 -11.89
N GLN A 235 -10.07 38.81 -11.26
CA GLN A 235 -10.09 37.55 -11.96
C GLN A 235 -11.38 36.78 -11.56
N LEU A 236 -12.25 36.61 -12.53
CA LEU A 236 -13.50 35.83 -12.35
C LEU A 236 -13.44 34.58 -13.21
N SER A 237 -13.87 33.46 -12.65
CA SER A 237 -14.03 32.21 -13.39
C SER A 237 -15.31 31.52 -13.01
N ALA A 238 -16.03 31.04 -14.02
CA ALA A 238 -17.21 30.20 -13.86
C ALA A 238 -17.11 29.03 -14.83
N GLY A 239 -17.50 27.84 -14.38
CA GLY A 239 -17.37 26.65 -15.21
C GLY A 239 -18.30 25.54 -14.79
N VAL A 240 -18.44 24.59 -15.69
CA VAL A 240 -19.14 23.33 -15.47
C VAL A 240 -18.20 22.18 -15.74
N SER A 241 -18.32 21.11 -14.97
CA SER A 241 -17.54 19.88 -15.17
C SER A 241 -18.47 18.67 -15.18
N PHE A 242 -18.08 17.69 -15.98
CA PHE A 242 -18.72 16.39 -16.06
C PHE A 242 -17.66 15.32 -15.87
N GLN A 243 -17.80 14.47 -14.85
CA GLN A 243 -16.78 13.53 -14.40
C GLN A 243 -17.35 12.12 -14.24
N PRO A 244 -17.66 11.42 -15.36
CA PRO A 244 -18.01 10.01 -15.28
C PRO A 244 -16.79 9.16 -14.92
N GLN A 245 -17.02 8.19 -14.05
CA GLN A 245 -16.01 7.21 -13.68
C GLN A 245 -16.58 5.81 -13.72
N ARG A 246 -15.72 4.85 -14.01
CA ARG A 246 -16.01 3.43 -13.93
C ARG A 246 -14.89 2.75 -13.15
N SER A 247 -15.24 1.95 -12.16
CA SER A 247 -14.31 1.12 -11.39
C SER A 247 -14.65 -0.35 -11.59
N VAL A 248 -13.63 -1.16 -11.76
CA VAL A 248 -13.70 -2.61 -11.81
C VAL A 248 -12.82 -3.13 -10.69
N MET A 249 -13.34 -4.00 -9.85
CA MET A 249 -12.62 -4.63 -8.75
C MET A 249 -12.71 -6.14 -8.90
N SER A 250 -11.57 -6.79 -8.83
CA SER A 250 -11.42 -8.23 -8.64
C SER A 250 -10.76 -8.45 -7.28
N TYR A 251 -11.40 -9.24 -6.43
CA TYR A 251 -10.93 -9.49 -5.07
C TYR A 251 -11.12 -10.96 -4.74
N GLU A 252 -10.07 -11.57 -4.19
CA GLU A 252 -10.09 -12.95 -3.73
C GLU A 252 -9.51 -13.05 -2.32
N LYS A 253 -10.21 -13.73 -1.45
CA LYS A 253 -9.77 -14.05 -0.09
C LYS A 253 -10.46 -15.30 0.44
N ASN A 254 -9.68 -16.20 1.03
CA ASN A 254 -10.19 -17.40 1.71
C ASN A 254 -11.17 -18.23 0.84
N GLY A 255 -10.85 -18.37 -0.47
CA GLY A 255 -11.68 -19.09 -1.43
C GLY A 255 -12.94 -18.36 -1.91
N TYR A 256 -13.16 -17.11 -1.48
CA TYR A 256 -14.23 -16.25 -1.98
C TYR A 256 -13.66 -15.29 -3.01
N ALA A 257 -14.20 -15.32 -4.22
CA ALA A 257 -13.86 -14.37 -5.29
C ALA A 257 -15.05 -13.43 -5.54
N ILE A 258 -14.77 -12.15 -5.69
CA ILE A 258 -15.76 -11.10 -5.99
C ILE A 258 -15.24 -10.28 -7.16
N ASP A 259 -16.00 -10.25 -8.25
CA ASP A 259 -15.78 -9.35 -9.38
C ASP A 259 -16.94 -8.36 -9.46
N THR A 260 -16.64 -7.08 -9.37
CA THR A 260 -17.64 -6.03 -9.49
C THR A 260 -17.22 -4.95 -10.48
N ALA A 261 -18.20 -4.37 -11.18
CA ALA A 261 -18.01 -3.17 -12.02
C ALA A 261 -19.06 -2.14 -11.62
N ARG A 262 -18.64 -0.90 -11.41
CA ARG A 262 -19.51 0.25 -11.13
C ARG A 262 -19.17 1.44 -12.00
#